data_452518deaf660f3c5c43c44b0a39b749
#
_entry.id   452518deaf660f3c5c43c44b0a39b749
#
_cell.length_a   1.000
_cell.length_b   1.000
_cell.length_c   1.000
_cell.angle_alpha   90.00
_cell.angle_beta   90.00
_cell.angle_gamma   90.00
#
_symmetry.space_group_name_H-M   'P 1'
#
loop_
_entity.id
_entity.type
_entity.pdbx_description
1 polymer ?
#
loop_
_entity_poly.entity_id
_entity_poly.type
_entity_poly.pdbx_seq_one_letter_code
_entity_poly.pdbx_strand_id
1 'polypeptide(L)' 'MLVLSFNTWGLGSYYKIKALKRMVANLQPAIIFLQETMMEGLNAKEVLESWLKEYRFTYISLEGHLGGLITAWN' A
#
# COMPACT_ATOMS: atom_id res chain seq x y z
N MET A 1 15.53 -5.58 -10.41
CA MET A 1 14.22 -5.59 -9.76
C MET A 1 13.98 -4.25 -9.06
N LEU A 2 12.85 -3.65 -9.32
CA LEU A 2 12.52 -2.37 -8.69
C LEU A 2 11.66 -2.60 -7.44
N VAL A 3 12.09 -2.04 -6.33
CA VAL A 3 11.37 -2.10 -5.05
C VAL A 3 10.96 -0.69 -4.68
N LEU A 4 9.68 -0.48 -4.42
CA LEU A 4 9.15 0.80 -3.99
C LEU A 4 8.81 0.73 -2.50
N SER A 5 9.38 1.64 -1.73
CA SER A 5 9.07 1.76 -0.31
C SER A 5 8.48 3.14 -0.06
N PHE A 6 7.35 3.20 0.59
CA PHE A 6 6.60 4.43 0.71
C PHE A 6 5.96 4.53 2.09
N ASN A 7 6.26 5.61 2.81
CA ASN A 7 5.59 5.90 4.06
C ASN A 7 4.34 6.71 3.76
N THR A 8 3.18 6.14 3.99
CA THR A 8 1.93 6.72 3.53
C THR A 8 1.34 7.76 4.45
N TRP A 9 1.72 7.75 5.74
CA TRP A 9 1.12 8.63 6.74
C TRP A 9 -0.41 8.61 6.71
N GLY A 10 -0.95 7.39 6.57
CA GLY A 10 -2.39 7.21 6.42
C GLY A 10 -2.80 7.07 4.97
N LEU A 11 -3.37 5.94 4.63
CA LEU A 11 -3.76 5.61 3.26
C LEU A 11 -5.19 6.03 2.94
N GLY A 12 -5.89 6.65 3.90
CA GLY A 12 -7.28 7.04 3.72
C GLY A 12 -7.50 8.25 2.83
N SER A 13 -6.46 8.97 2.47
CA SER A 13 -6.58 10.14 1.61
C SER A 13 -6.68 9.74 0.14
N TYR A 14 -7.68 10.27 -0.53
CA TYR A 14 -7.86 10.04 -1.96
C TYR A 14 -6.62 10.46 -2.76
N TYR A 15 -6.01 11.56 -2.38
CA TYR A 15 -4.84 12.07 -3.10
C TYR A 15 -3.64 11.15 -2.98
N LYS A 16 -3.44 10.57 -1.80
CA LYS A 16 -2.34 9.64 -1.58
C LYS A 16 -2.52 8.35 -2.38
N ILE A 17 -3.74 7.88 -2.41
CA ILE A 17 -4.12 6.70 -3.19
C ILE A 17 -3.85 6.93 -4.66
N LYS A 18 -4.30 8.07 -5.17
CA LYS A 18 -4.11 8.43 -6.57
C LYS A 18 -2.64 8.59 -6.93
N ALA A 19 -1.87 9.21 -6.04
CA ALA A 19 -0.43 9.38 -6.25
C ALA A 19 0.28 8.03 -6.26
N LEU A 20 -0.07 7.15 -5.34
CA LEU A 20 0.50 5.81 -5.29
C LEU A 20 0.18 5.02 -6.56
N LYS A 21 -1.06 5.07 -6.99
CA LYS A 21 -1.48 4.39 -8.22
C LYS A 21 -0.70 4.86 -9.43
N ARG A 22 -0.50 6.17 -9.53
CA ARG A 22 0.28 6.75 -10.64
C ARG A 22 1.73 6.31 -10.59
N MET A 23 2.31 6.30 -9.40
CA MET A 23 3.70 5.89 -9.21
C MET A 23 3.90 4.42 -9.59
N VAL A 24 2.99 3.56 -9.16
CA VAL A 24 3.04 2.14 -9.51
C VAL A 24 2.87 1.94 -11.01
N ALA A 25 1.96 2.67 -11.63
CA ALA A 25 1.74 2.57 -13.07
C ALA A 25 2.99 2.97 -13.87
N ASN A 26 3.68 4.01 -13.41
CA ASN A 26 4.87 4.50 -14.10
C ASN A 26 6.10 3.64 -13.86
N LEU A 27 6.29 3.18 -12.64
CA LEU A 27 7.51 2.47 -12.25
C LEU A 27 7.40 0.96 -12.36
N GLN A 28 6.20 0.42 -12.29
CA GLN A 28 5.92 -1.01 -12.32
C GLN A 28 6.84 -1.81 -11.39
N PRO A 29 6.86 -1.48 -10.09
CA PRO A 29 7.75 -2.16 -9.17
C PRO A 29 7.37 -3.62 -9.00
N ALA A 30 8.36 -4.45 -8.73
CA ALA A 30 8.11 -5.85 -8.41
C ALA A 30 7.57 -6.02 -7.00
N ILE A 31 8.03 -5.19 -6.08
CA ILE A 31 7.64 -5.24 -4.66
C ILE A 31 7.33 -3.82 -4.20
N ILE A 32 6.25 -3.69 -3.42
CA ILE A 32 5.85 -2.42 -2.82
C ILE A 32 5.72 -2.61 -1.32
N PHE A 33 6.38 -1.75 -0.55
CA PHE A 33 6.22 -1.69 0.89
C PHE A 33 5.51 -0.39 1.27
N LEU A 34 4.35 -0.50 1.92
CA LEU A 34 3.60 0.66 2.38
C LEU A 34 3.59 0.66 3.90
N GLN A 35 4.10 1.71 4.48
CA GLN A 35 4.25 1.85 5.93
C GLN A 35 3.27 2.88 6.47
N GLU A 36 2.87 2.69 7.73
CA GLU A 36 2.00 3.63 8.44
C GLU A 36 0.70 3.94 7.70
N THR A 37 0.02 2.87 7.29
CA THR A 37 -1.19 3.01 6.48
C THR A 37 -2.36 3.63 7.24
N MET A 38 -2.35 3.53 8.56
CA MET A 38 -3.38 4.08 9.44
C MET A 38 -4.81 3.63 9.09
N MET A 39 -4.92 2.46 8.51
CA MET A 39 -6.19 1.83 8.17
C MET A 39 -6.21 0.44 8.78
N GLU A 40 -7.40 -0.05 9.07
CA GLU A 40 -7.55 -1.44 9.47
C GLU A 40 -7.21 -2.36 8.30
N GLY A 41 -6.60 -3.50 8.61
CA GLY A 41 -6.04 -4.38 7.61
C GLY A 41 -6.97 -4.76 6.49
N LEU A 42 -8.20 -5.14 6.83
CA LEU A 42 -9.16 -5.56 5.81
C LEU A 42 -9.52 -4.41 4.88
N ASN A 43 -9.72 -3.21 5.43
CA ASN A 43 -10.09 -2.06 4.61
C ASN A 43 -8.94 -1.64 3.69
N ALA A 44 -7.73 -1.63 4.21
CA ALA A 44 -6.57 -1.30 3.42
C ALA A 44 -6.39 -2.29 2.27
N LYS A 45 -6.53 -3.58 2.57
CA LYS A 45 -6.40 -4.62 1.57
C LYS A 45 -7.45 -4.49 0.47
N GLU A 46 -8.72 -4.28 0.85
CA GLU A 46 -9.79 -4.13 -0.12
C GLU A 46 -9.56 -2.95 -1.05
N VAL A 47 -9.15 -1.81 -0.48
CA VAL A 47 -8.87 -0.61 -1.26
C VAL A 47 -7.76 -0.87 -2.26
N LEU A 48 -6.67 -1.47 -1.81
CA LEU A 48 -5.52 -1.72 -2.67
C LEU A 48 -5.79 -2.79 -3.72
N GLU A 49 -6.51 -3.84 -3.36
CA GLU A 49 -6.88 -4.87 -4.32
C GLU A 49 -7.74 -4.32 -5.47
N SER A 50 -8.54 -3.31 -5.17
CA SER A 50 -9.39 -2.72 -6.19
C SER A 50 -8.60 -1.93 -7.23
N TRP A 51 -7.41 -1.45 -6.90
CA TRP A 51 -6.63 -0.67 -7.85
C TRP A 51 -5.35 -1.31 -8.32
N LEU A 52 -4.75 -2.14 -7.50
CA LEU A 52 -3.51 -2.83 -7.87
C LEU A 52 -3.83 -4.30 -8.14
N LYS A 53 -4.69 -4.52 -9.12
CA LYS A 53 -5.24 -5.84 -9.41
C LYS A 53 -4.20 -6.87 -9.79
N GLU A 54 -3.05 -6.44 -10.25
CA GLU A 54 -1.98 -7.33 -10.67
C GLU A 54 -1.07 -7.73 -9.52
N TYR A 55 -1.28 -7.17 -8.32
CA TYR A 55 -0.43 -7.43 -7.17
C TYR A 55 -1.14 -8.29 -6.14
N ARG A 56 -0.33 -9.08 -5.45
CA ARG A 56 -0.77 -9.81 -4.26
C ARG A 56 -0.33 -9.02 -3.05
N PHE A 57 -1.05 -9.15 -1.95
CA PHE A 57 -0.85 -8.33 -0.77
C PHE A 57 -0.79 -9.14 0.50
N THR A 58 0.04 -8.72 1.44
CA THR A 58 -0.07 -9.12 2.84
C THR A 58 -0.14 -7.87 3.68
N TYR A 59 -0.79 -8.00 4.84
CA TYR A 59 -0.95 -6.91 5.78
C TYR A 59 -0.52 -7.36 7.17
N ILE A 60 0.28 -6.53 7.83
CA ILE A 60 0.68 -6.76 9.21
C ILE A 60 0.23 -5.56 10.03
N SER A 61 -0.60 -5.81 11.04
CA SER A 61 -1.05 -4.77 11.94
C SER A 61 0.01 -4.55 13.01
N LEU A 62 0.38 -3.29 13.22
CA LEU A 62 1.34 -2.93 14.26
C LEU A 62 0.59 -2.40 15.47
N GLU A 63 0.74 -3.09 16.61
CA GLU A 63 0.06 -2.70 17.83
C GLU A 63 0.45 -1.31 18.31
N GLY A 64 -0.55 -0.59 18.80
CA GLY A 64 -0.34 0.64 19.56
C GLY A 64 0.02 1.85 18.75
N HIS A 65 -0.01 1.77 17.44
CA HIS A 65 0.41 2.88 16.61
C HIS A 65 -0.36 3.03 15.33
N LEU A 66 0.15 3.85 14.54
CA LEU A 66 -0.30 4.51 13.35
C LEU A 66 -0.57 3.58 12.19
N GLY A 67 -0.95 2.36 12.43
CA GLY A 67 -1.36 1.52 11.35
C GLY A 67 -0.44 0.37 11.10
N GLY A 68 -0.45 -0.15 9.91
CA GLY A 68 0.21 -1.37 9.58
C GLY A 68 1.21 -1.25 8.47
N LEU A 69 1.77 -2.39 8.14
CA LEU A 69 2.69 -2.55 7.04
C LEU A 69 2.00 -3.41 5.98
N ILE A 70 1.97 -2.91 4.76
CA ILE A 70 1.45 -3.67 3.63
C ILE A 70 2.61 -3.98 2.71
N THR A 71 2.72 -5.25 2.33
CA THR A 71 3.68 -5.68 1.33
C THR A 71 2.90 -6.19 0.12
N ALA A 72 3.20 -5.65 -1.04
CA ALA A 72 2.60 -6.09 -2.28
C ALA A 72 3.68 -6.60 -3.23
N TRP A 73 3.35 -7.62 -4.02
CA TRP A 73 4.30 -8.14 -5.00
C TRP A 73 3.54 -8.58 -6.26
N ASN A 74 4.26 -8.50 -7.32
CA ASN A 74 3.73 -8.87 -8.63
C ASN A 74 3.94 -10.35 -8.90
#